data_c5dac56c0960e5bcd4a7d8f88aa812d0
#
_entry.id   c5dac56c0960e5bcd4a7d8f88aa812d0
#
_cell.length_a   1.000
_cell.length_b   1.000
_cell.length_c   1.000
_cell.angle_alpha   90.00
_cell.angle_beta   90.00
_cell.angle_gamma   90.00
#
_symmetry.space_group_name_H-M   'P 1'
#
loop_
_entity.id
_entity.type
_entity.pdbx_description
1 polymer ?
#
loop_
_entity_poly.entity_id
_entity_poly.type
_entity_poly.pdbx_seq_one_letter_code
_entity_poly.pdbx_strand_id
1 'polypeptide(L)'
;MSKLNKAKFMEPTQNKTELSYLTRSLLHHPSPYIIYELDGSIAWANMAARYIFDLKELSELSIDKIDDDIKNNFGDINSIALYYDTPIEVTLRNISFFMRTRVHMIPVTDESGIMLIELLCKSRDGLDALKETIECIENNRVELAYQKQYDLVTGEITGVEALLRLQDGKGGHFPNDKVIPLIEGEKLFSLIVLESLNQIKKFFKVKDELGLSGTTVYLNVSAHTIMHQEFCKIFSRFVEENGIKENEFGLEITETAELEDTKKAGESLERLKKRGIKIALDDFGAGYASLKYIRDLPIDVVKLDRHFTSNISDPSTSRLIKFVSDVCAELNLEMIGEGIETEKEKNMMIELGCLTGQGFLMHMPSFIEDIKKENNDG
;
A
#
# COMPACT_ATOMS: atom_id res chain seq x y z
N MET A 1 32.05 22.19 24.33
CA MET A 1 32.95 22.08 23.16
C MET A 1 33.97 20.98 23.43
N SER A 2 33.59 19.74 23.21
CA SER A 2 34.51 18.60 23.32
C SER A 2 35.03 18.28 21.92
N LYS A 3 36.34 18.23 21.79
CA LYS A 3 37.06 17.85 20.59
C LYS A 3 36.67 16.41 20.24
N LEU A 4 35.75 16.24 19.29
CA LEU A 4 35.60 14.95 18.60
C LEU A 4 36.90 14.69 17.84
N ASN A 5 37.56 13.59 18.16
CA ASN A 5 38.73 13.10 17.46
C ASN A 5 38.43 13.02 15.97
N LYS A 6 39.24 13.74 15.18
CA LYS A 6 39.31 13.52 13.74
C LYS A 6 39.61 12.04 13.51
N ALA A 7 38.68 11.30 12.95
CA ALA A 7 38.98 9.98 12.47
C ALA A 7 40.15 10.09 11.50
N LYS A 8 41.26 9.43 11.82
CA LYS A 8 42.43 9.33 10.93
C LYS A 8 41.97 8.49 9.75
N PHE A 9 41.92 9.10 8.57
CA PHE A 9 41.74 8.36 7.36
C PHE A 9 42.86 7.33 7.21
N MET A 10 42.48 6.14 6.86
CA MET A 10 43.38 5.02 6.71
C MET A 10 44.11 5.07 5.37
N GLU A 11 45.36 4.67 5.35
CA GLU A 11 46.11 4.52 4.12
C GLU A 11 45.45 3.48 3.19
N PRO A 12 45.54 3.59 1.86
CA PRO A 12 44.84 2.73 0.88
C PRO A 12 45.04 1.22 1.10
N THR A 13 46.15 0.82 1.71
CA THR A 13 46.46 -0.57 2.05
C THR A 13 45.73 -1.08 3.27
N GLN A 14 45.43 -0.24 4.26
CA GLN A 14 44.63 -0.57 5.44
C GLN A 14 43.15 -0.69 5.07
N ASN A 15 42.64 0.18 4.20
CA ASN A 15 41.25 0.19 3.76
C ASN A 15 40.83 -1.11 3.04
N LYS A 16 41.74 -1.71 2.22
CA LYS A 16 41.47 -3.02 1.61
C LYS A 16 41.32 -4.14 2.64
N THR A 17 42.02 -4.05 3.76
CA THR A 17 41.94 -5.01 4.84
C THR A 17 40.60 -4.85 5.60
N GLU A 18 40.20 -3.62 5.88
CA GLU A 18 38.91 -3.34 6.55
C GLU A 18 37.70 -3.67 5.69
N LEU A 19 37.74 -3.33 4.41
CA LEU A 19 36.70 -3.75 3.46
C LEU A 19 36.60 -5.29 3.45
N SER A 20 37.74 -5.99 3.51
CA SER A 20 37.77 -7.46 3.63
C SER A 20 37.13 -7.96 4.91
N TYR A 21 37.29 -7.29 6.06
CA TYR A 21 36.61 -7.63 7.30
C TYR A 21 35.12 -7.36 7.22
N LEU A 22 34.71 -6.18 6.70
CA LEU A 22 33.31 -5.82 6.53
C LEU A 22 32.59 -6.84 5.63
N THR A 23 33.13 -7.13 4.47
CA THR A 23 32.54 -8.10 3.53
C THR A 23 32.44 -9.50 4.13
N ARG A 24 33.43 -9.94 4.93
CA ARG A 24 33.37 -11.21 5.64
C ARG A 24 32.30 -11.21 6.74
N SER A 25 32.16 -10.14 7.51
CA SER A 25 31.16 -10.05 8.58
C SER A 25 29.73 -10.02 8.03
N LEU A 26 29.53 -9.41 6.86
CA LEU A 26 28.21 -9.30 6.21
C LEU A 26 27.88 -10.46 5.29
N LEU A 27 28.85 -11.33 4.94
CA LEU A 27 28.66 -12.38 3.92
C LEU A 27 27.42 -13.24 4.15
N HIS A 28 27.18 -13.64 5.39
CA HIS A 28 26.05 -14.47 5.81
C HIS A 28 24.99 -13.72 6.60
N HIS A 29 25.02 -12.36 6.59
CA HIS A 29 24.01 -11.58 7.26
C HIS A 29 22.65 -11.81 6.59
N PRO A 30 21.53 -11.94 7.36
CA PRO A 30 20.21 -12.21 6.80
C PRO A 30 19.65 -11.05 5.97
N SER A 31 19.99 -9.80 6.29
CA SER A 31 19.61 -8.65 5.46
C SER A 31 20.47 -8.61 4.19
N PRO A 32 19.89 -8.25 3.04
CA PRO A 32 20.62 -8.10 1.80
C PRO A 32 21.46 -6.81 1.81
N TYR A 33 22.76 -6.96 1.59
CA TYR A 33 23.73 -5.87 1.51
C TYR A 33 24.45 -5.88 0.18
N ILE A 34 24.58 -4.68 -0.41
CA ILE A 34 25.36 -4.45 -1.63
C ILE A 34 26.32 -3.29 -1.38
N ILE A 35 27.54 -3.43 -1.87
CA ILE A 35 28.54 -2.37 -1.87
C ILE A 35 28.66 -1.84 -3.29
N TYR A 36 28.47 -0.53 -3.42
CA TYR A 36 28.64 0.22 -4.66
C TYR A 36 29.84 1.14 -4.58
N GLU A 37 30.53 1.30 -5.71
CA GLU A 37 31.44 2.42 -5.92
C GLU A 37 30.63 3.71 -6.17
N LEU A 38 31.27 4.86 -6.07
CA LEU A 38 30.58 6.14 -6.29
C LEU A 38 30.09 6.38 -7.72
N ASP A 39 30.60 5.61 -8.67
CA ASP A 39 30.14 5.63 -10.07
C ASP A 39 28.88 4.79 -10.31
N GLY A 40 28.38 4.10 -9.28
CA GLY A 40 27.22 3.23 -9.36
C GLY A 40 27.53 1.77 -9.70
N SER A 41 28.81 1.44 -9.96
CA SER A 41 29.20 0.05 -10.19
C SER A 41 29.18 -0.77 -8.88
N ILE A 42 28.88 -2.07 -8.99
CA ILE A 42 28.81 -2.96 -7.82
C ILE A 42 30.19 -3.54 -7.55
N ALA A 43 30.70 -3.26 -6.35
CA ALA A 43 31.92 -3.87 -5.86
C ALA A 43 31.70 -5.23 -5.20
N TRP A 44 30.56 -5.42 -4.52
CA TRP A 44 30.26 -6.64 -3.78
C TRP A 44 28.80 -6.77 -3.38
N ALA A 45 28.31 -8.00 -3.21
CA ALA A 45 26.99 -8.31 -2.65
C ALA A 45 27.06 -9.53 -1.73
N ASN A 46 26.34 -9.50 -0.61
CA ASN A 46 26.30 -10.63 0.31
C ASN A 46 25.40 -11.78 -0.21
N MET A 47 25.42 -12.93 0.51
CA MET A 47 24.65 -14.11 0.12
C MET A 47 23.15 -13.84 0.04
N ALA A 48 22.59 -13.05 0.97
CA ALA A 48 21.17 -12.68 0.98
C ALA A 48 20.79 -11.86 -0.25
N ALA A 49 21.58 -10.82 -0.61
CA ALA A 49 21.35 -10.03 -1.81
C ALA A 49 21.44 -10.88 -3.09
N ARG A 50 22.48 -11.69 -3.19
CA ARG A 50 22.64 -12.61 -4.35
C ARG A 50 21.47 -13.57 -4.51
N TYR A 51 20.96 -14.12 -3.40
CA TYR A 51 19.81 -15.03 -3.41
C TYR A 51 18.52 -14.31 -3.82
N ILE A 52 18.23 -13.14 -3.21
CA ILE A 52 17.00 -12.37 -3.47
C ILE A 52 16.95 -11.96 -4.94
N PHE A 53 18.07 -11.44 -5.49
CA PHE A 53 18.13 -10.98 -6.87
C PHE A 53 18.42 -12.10 -7.89
N ASP A 54 18.66 -13.35 -7.45
CA ASP A 54 19.08 -14.46 -8.31
C ASP A 54 20.31 -14.09 -9.17
N LEU A 55 21.24 -13.35 -8.58
CA LEU A 55 22.41 -12.84 -9.29
C LEU A 55 23.41 -13.97 -9.58
N LYS A 56 23.66 -14.21 -10.84
CA LYS A 56 24.78 -15.03 -11.31
C LYS A 56 26.05 -14.20 -11.37
N GLU A 57 25.91 -12.97 -11.89
CA GLU A 57 26.98 -11.98 -11.97
C GLU A 57 26.53 -10.67 -11.31
N LEU A 58 27.48 -9.91 -10.73
CA LEU A 58 27.17 -8.63 -10.07
C LEU A 58 26.71 -7.55 -11.05
N SER A 59 27.11 -7.67 -12.32
CA SER A 59 26.72 -6.74 -13.40
C SER A 59 25.23 -6.80 -13.77
N GLU A 60 24.50 -7.78 -13.26
CA GLU A 60 23.06 -7.91 -13.49
C GLU A 60 22.22 -6.88 -12.71
N LEU A 61 22.82 -6.22 -11.73
CA LEU A 61 22.17 -5.22 -10.90
C LEU A 61 22.94 -3.90 -11.03
N SER A 62 22.27 -2.83 -11.45
CA SER A 62 22.88 -1.51 -11.59
C SER A 62 22.09 -0.45 -10.83
N ILE A 63 22.76 0.66 -10.48
CA ILE A 63 22.13 1.88 -9.98
C ILE A 63 22.36 2.97 -11.03
N ASP A 64 21.27 3.43 -11.65
CA ASP A 64 21.34 4.43 -12.70
C ASP A 64 21.51 5.85 -12.15
N LYS A 65 21.02 6.11 -10.94
CA LYS A 65 21.14 7.42 -10.28
C LYS A 65 21.45 7.27 -8.80
N ILE A 66 22.59 7.81 -8.42
CA ILE A 66 22.90 8.08 -7.02
C ILE A 66 22.55 9.54 -6.77
N ASP A 67 21.76 9.81 -5.75
CA ASP A 67 21.35 11.15 -5.36
C ASP A 67 22.59 12.04 -5.16
N ASP A 68 22.61 13.20 -5.80
CA ASP A 68 23.71 14.15 -5.71
C ASP A 68 23.90 14.67 -4.28
N ASP A 69 22.82 14.72 -3.47
CA ASP A 69 22.93 15.07 -2.05
C ASP A 69 23.70 13.99 -1.26
N ILE A 70 23.55 12.71 -1.60
CA ILE A 70 24.34 11.63 -1.01
C ILE A 70 25.81 11.80 -1.42
N LYS A 71 26.09 12.06 -2.69
CA LYS A 71 27.46 12.29 -3.19
C LYS A 71 28.12 13.52 -2.56
N ASN A 72 27.38 14.62 -2.46
CA ASN A 72 27.89 15.88 -1.91
C ASN A 72 28.18 15.80 -0.42
N ASN A 73 27.43 15.03 0.34
CA ASN A 73 27.66 14.80 1.76
C ASN A 73 28.85 13.88 2.04
N PHE A 74 29.39 13.23 1.03
CA PHE A 74 30.58 12.39 1.14
C PHE A 74 31.82 13.17 1.61
N GLY A 75 31.90 14.46 1.32
CA GLY A 75 33.00 15.34 1.76
C GLY A 75 32.94 15.79 3.22
N ASP A 76 31.83 15.60 3.94
CA ASP A 76 31.68 15.97 5.36
C ASP A 76 31.89 14.77 6.29
N ILE A 77 33.12 14.33 6.36
CA ILE A 77 33.60 13.05 6.93
C ILE A 77 33.64 13.02 8.45
N ASN A 78 33.02 13.94 9.15
CA ASN A 78 32.97 13.90 10.62
C ASN A 78 31.86 12.97 11.16
N SER A 79 31.06 12.36 10.31
CA SER A 79 30.06 11.36 10.66
C SER A 79 30.36 10.02 9.99
N ILE A 80 30.78 9.06 10.77
CA ILE A 80 31.18 7.69 10.34
C ILE A 80 30.04 6.88 9.71
N ALA A 81 28.83 7.39 9.69
CA ALA A 81 27.69 6.83 8.96
C ALA A 81 26.67 7.92 8.70
N LEU A 82 26.64 8.45 7.51
CA LEU A 82 25.48 9.17 7.02
C LEU A 82 24.41 8.13 6.70
N TYR A 83 23.27 8.29 7.35
CA TYR A 83 22.16 7.37 7.26
C TYR A 83 21.07 8.01 6.41
N TYR A 84 20.82 7.44 5.23
CA TYR A 84 19.76 7.89 4.35
C TYR A 84 18.76 6.76 4.13
N ASP A 85 17.51 7.03 4.40
CA ASP A 85 16.38 6.18 3.99
C ASP A 85 15.84 6.74 2.67
N THR A 86 16.49 6.38 1.56
CA THR A 86 16.20 6.92 0.24
C THR A 86 15.77 5.81 -0.72
N PRO A 87 14.83 6.09 -1.65
CA PRO A 87 14.60 5.19 -2.78
C PRO A 87 15.76 5.32 -3.77
N ILE A 88 16.32 4.16 -4.15
CA ILE A 88 17.34 4.06 -5.19
C ILE A 88 16.73 3.36 -6.38
N GLU A 89 16.98 3.87 -7.59
CA GLU A 89 16.61 3.20 -8.82
C GLU A 89 17.48 1.97 -9.02
N VAL A 90 16.85 0.83 -9.19
CA VAL A 90 17.49 -0.47 -9.39
C VAL A 90 17.04 -1.02 -10.73
N THR A 91 18.01 -1.41 -11.58
CA THR A 91 17.74 -2.04 -12.87
C THR A 91 18.01 -3.54 -12.80
N LEU A 92 17.03 -4.33 -13.15
CA LEU A 92 17.09 -5.78 -13.26
C LEU A 92 16.56 -6.22 -14.62
N ARG A 93 17.40 -6.89 -15.43
CA ARG A 93 16.99 -7.43 -16.75
C ARG A 93 16.27 -6.39 -17.63
N ASN A 94 16.78 -5.16 -17.67
CA ASN A 94 16.20 -4.00 -18.37
C ASN A 94 14.91 -3.42 -17.78
N ILE A 95 14.50 -3.83 -16.58
CA ILE A 95 13.41 -3.22 -15.84
C ILE A 95 14.02 -2.35 -14.74
N SER A 96 13.74 -1.05 -14.78
CA SER A 96 14.18 -0.08 -13.76
C SER A 96 13.03 0.21 -12.79
N PHE A 97 13.30 0.15 -11.50
CA PHE A 97 12.31 0.46 -10.45
C PHE A 97 12.99 1.06 -9.22
N PHE A 98 12.22 1.76 -8.39
CA PHE A 98 12.71 2.34 -7.15
C PHE A 98 12.51 1.37 -5.99
N MET A 99 13.60 1.08 -5.27
CA MET A 99 13.57 0.26 -4.07
C MET A 99 13.97 1.09 -2.85
N ARG A 100 13.25 0.95 -1.75
CA ARG A 100 13.65 1.56 -0.46
C ARG A 100 14.92 0.89 0.06
N THR A 101 15.86 1.72 0.46
CA THR A 101 17.17 1.27 0.93
C THR A 101 17.64 2.12 2.08
N ARG A 102 18.57 1.57 2.88
CA ARG A 102 19.38 2.34 3.81
C ARG A 102 20.80 2.43 3.27
N VAL A 103 21.28 3.65 3.13
CA VAL A 103 22.60 3.89 2.58
C VAL A 103 23.57 4.30 3.70
N HIS A 104 24.68 3.60 3.80
CA HIS A 104 25.77 3.93 4.69
C HIS A 104 26.99 4.32 3.86
N MET A 105 27.44 5.56 3.99
CA MET A 105 28.64 6.02 3.31
C MET A 105 29.88 5.58 4.11
N ILE A 106 30.79 4.90 3.45
CA ILE A 106 32.05 4.44 4.04
C ILE A 106 33.20 5.15 3.31
N PRO A 107 33.88 6.10 3.93
CA PRO A 107 35.00 6.76 3.32
C PRO A 107 36.18 5.78 3.14
N VAL A 108 36.79 5.79 1.98
CA VAL A 108 37.97 4.95 1.65
C VAL A 108 39.23 5.80 1.60
N THR A 109 39.12 7.06 1.07
CA THR A 109 40.17 8.07 1.07
C THR A 109 39.52 9.45 1.24
N ASP A 110 40.34 10.52 1.27
CA ASP A 110 39.81 11.91 1.33
C ASP A 110 38.98 12.30 0.09
N GLU A 111 39.13 11.58 -1.03
CA GLU A 111 38.48 11.87 -2.31
C GLU A 111 37.67 10.66 -2.85
N SER A 112 37.68 9.52 -2.15
CA SER A 112 36.98 8.32 -2.60
C SER A 112 36.26 7.61 -1.45
N GLY A 113 35.20 6.90 -1.78
CA GLY A 113 34.46 6.11 -0.81
C GLY A 113 33.60 5.05 -1.49
N ILE A 114 32.95 4.27 -0.68
CA ILE A 114 32.00 3.27 -1.11
C ILE A 114 30.67 3.47 -0.40
N MET A 115 29.59 3.06 -1.01
CA MET A 115 28.29 3.00 -0.40
C MET A 115 27.96 1.57 -0.02
N LEU A 116 27.72 1.33 1.27
CA LEU A 116 27.10 0.10 1.74
C LEU A 116 25.60 0.31 1.76
N ILE A 117 24.87 -0.43 0.96
CA ILE A 117 23.42 -0.33 0.85
C ILE A 117 22.79 -1.58 1.46
N GLU A 118 21.97 -1.36 2.48
CA GLU A 118 21.02 -2.36 2.97
C GLU A 118 19.70 -2.22 2.21
N LEU A 119 19.25 -3.29 1.58
CA LEU A 119 17.98 -3.30 0.87
C LEU A 119 16.86 -3.63 1.87
N LEU A 120 15.79 -2.84 1.85
CA LEU A 120 14.63 -3.05 2.73
C LEU A 120 13.70 -4.16 2.22
N CYS A 121 13.77 -4.50 0.93
CA CYS A 121 13.15 -5.72 0.40
C CYS A 121 13.95 -6.94 0.89
N LYS A 122 13.46 -7.60 1.92
CA LYS A 122 14.19 -8.68 2.63
C LYS A 122 13.84 -10.09 2.17
N SER A 123 13.01 -10.23 1.13
CA SER A 123 12.59 -11.52 0.61
C SER A 123 12.60 -11.55 -0.91
N ARG A 124 12.82 -12.75 -1.48
CA ARG A 124 12.68 -12.97 -2.91
C ARG A 124 11.24 -12.74 -3.37
N ASP A 125 10.26 -13.16 -2.56
CA ASP A 125 8.85 -12.97 -2.85
C ASP A 125 8.50 -11.48 -2.98
N GLY A 126 9.07 -10.60 -2.15
CA GLY A 126 8.89 -9.15 -2.25
C GLY A 126 9.48 -8.60 -3.55
N LEU A 127 10.65 -9.05 -3.97
CA LEU A 127 11.23 -8.63 -5.24
C LEU A 127 10.41 -9.12 -6.44
N ASP A 128 9.94 -10.36 -6.39
CA ASP A 128 9.12 -10.92 -7.46
C ASP A 128 7.76 -10.18 -7.54
N ALA A 129 7.15 -9.85 -6.39
CA ALA A 129 5.95 -9.02 -6.34
C ALA A 129 6.15 -7.62 -6.94
N LEU A 130 7.30 -6.98 -6.69
CA LEU A 130 7.66 -5.69 -7.29
C LEU A 130 7.76 -5.81 -8.82
N LYS A 131 8.47 -6.82 -9.34
CA LYS A 131 8.59 -7.06 -10.79
C LYS A 131 7.23 -7.30 -11.44
N GLU A 132 6.42 -8.20 -10.87
CA GLU A 132 5.08 -8.52 -11.36
C GLU A 132 4.21 -7.27 -11.41
N THR A 133 4.28 -6.43 -10.38
CA THR A 133 3.54 -5.16 -10.33
C THR A 133 3.99 -4.17 -11.42
N ILE A 134 5.30 -4.02 -11.64
CA ILE A 134 5.85 -3.18 -12.72
C ILE A 134 5.34 -3.68 -14.07
N GLU A 135 5.44 -4.98 -14.32
CA GLU A 135 4.94 -5.58 -15.56
C GLU A 135 3.44 -5.36 -15.76
N CYS A 136 2.64 -5.39 -14.67
CA CYS A 136 1.21 -5.08 -14.75
C CYS A 136 0.96 -3.63 -15.16
N ILE A 137 1.71 -2.68 -14.58
CA ILE A 137 1.57 -1.25 -14.90
C ILE A 137 2.00 -0.98 -16.34
N GLU A 138 3.20 -1.43 -16.74
CA GLU A 138 3.77 -1.19 -18.07
C GLU A 138 2.91 -1.78 -19.21
N ASN A 139 2.24 -2.89 -18.94
CA ASN A 139 1.40 -3.57 -19.93
C ASN A 139 -0.10 -3.26 -19.78
N ASN A 140 -0.49 -2.24 -19.01
CA ASN A 140 -1.88 -1.86 -18.73
C ASN A 140 -2.73 -3.04 -18.22
N ARG A 141 -2.14 -3.87 -17.35
CA ARG A 141 -2.78 -5.05 -16.75
C ARG A 141 -3.28 -4.83 -15.31
N VAL A 142 -3.40 -3.57 -14.91
CA VAL A 142 -4.05 -3.17 -13.65
C VAL A 142 -5.53 -2.94 -13.94
N GLU A 143 -6.41 -3.69 -13.29
CA GLU A 143 -7.86 -3.60 -13.45
C GLU A 143 -8.55 -3.48 -12.10
N LEU A 144 -9.82 -3.09 -12.12
CA LEU A 144 -10.69 -3.07 -10.95
C LEU A 144 -11.91 -3.95 -11.21
N ALA A 145 -12.19 -4.85 -10.27
CA ALA A 145 -13.47 -5.50 -10.16
C ALA A 145 -14.32 -4.73 -9.13
N TYR A 146 -15.63 -4.67 -9.34
CA TYR A 146 -16.55 -3.90 -8.52
C TYR A 146 -17.49 -4.82 -7.79
N GLN A 147 -17.57 -4.72 -6.45
CA GLN A 147 -18.52 -5.45 -5.63
C GLN A 147 -19.58 -4.51 -5.09
N LYS A 148 -20.85 -4.83 -5.36
CA LYS A 148 -21.99 -4.01 -4.95
C LYS A 148 -22.24 -4.15 -3.44
N GLN A 149 -22.56 -3.03 -2.81
CA GLN A 149 -23.02 -2.92 -1.42
C GLN A 149 -24.50 -2.62 -1.41
N TYR A 150 -25.24 -3.24 -0.50
CA TYR A 150 -26.69 -3.21 -0.48
C TYR A 150 -27.22 -2.75 0.86
N ASP A 151 -28.30 -1.97 0.83
CA ASP A 151 -29.23 -1.92 1.96
C ASP A 151 -29.86 -3.30 2.12
N LEU A 152 -29.63 -3.92 3.26
CA LEU A 152 -30.03 -5.32 3.52
C LEU A 152 -31.55 -5.48 3.69
N VAL A 153 -32.26 -4.36 3.97
CA VAL A 153 -33.72 -4.36 4.17
C VAL A 153 -34.44 -4.11 2.85
N THR A 154 -34.03 -3.09 2.09
CA THR A 154 -34.70 -2.72 0.83
C THR A 154 -34.15 -3.46 -0.38
N GLY A 155 -32.91 -3.94 -0.31
CA GLY A 155 -32.20 -4.54 -1.44
C GLY A 155 -31.66 -3.52 -2.44
N GLU A 156 -31.74 -2.23 -2.13
CA GLU A 156 -31.20 -1.17 -2.99
C GLU A 156 -29.66 -1.14 -2.90
N ILE A 157 -29.00 -0.78 -4.01
CA ILE A 157 -27.54 -0.65 -4.05
C ILE A 157 -27.16 0.72 -3.48
N THR A 158 -26.35 0.72 -2.41
CA THR A 158 -25.88 1.92 -1.71
C THR A 158 -24.47 2.34 -2.11
N GLY A 159 -23.64 1.38 -2.50
CA GLY A 159 -22.24 1.61 -2.86
C GLY A 159 -21.65 0.51 -3.72
N VAL A 160 -20.42 0.70 -4.12
CA VAL A 160 -19.58 -0.32 -4.76
C VAL A 160 -18.14 -0.19 -4.26
N GLU A 161 -17.53 -1.31 -3.94
CA GLU A 161 -16.11 -1.39 -3.63
C GLU A 161 -15.31 -1.71 -4.88
N ALA A 162 -14.28 -0.91 -5.18
CA ALA A 162 -13.36 -1.11 -6.29
C ALA A 162 -12.15 -1.94 -5.83
N LEU A 163 -12.15 -3.19 -6.21
CA LEU A 163 -11.18 -4.20 -5.81
C LEU A 163 -10.09 -4.38 -6.87
N LEU A 164 -8.86 -4.08 -6.52
CA LEU A 164 -7.69 -4.22 -7.38
C LEU A 164 -7.58 -5.64 -7.95
N ARG A 165 -7.23 -5.74 -9.23
CA ARG A 165 -6.89 -6.99 -9.93
C ARG A 165 -5.63 -6.76 -10.77
N LEU A 166 -4.56 -7.49 -10.43
CA LEU A 166 -3.31 -7.48 -11.19
C LEU A 166 -3.28 -8.71 -12.08
N GLN A 167 -3.43 -8.55 -13.39
CA GLN A 167 -3.46 -9.66 -14.34
C GLN A 167 -2.08 -10.29 -14.50
N ASP A 168 -1.99 -11.62 -14.47
CA ASP A 168 -0.75 -12.39 -14.62
C ASP A 168 -0.28 -12.54 -16.08
N GLY A 169 -1.04 -12.02 -17.04
CA GLY A 169 -0.78 -12.15 -18.48
C GLY A 169 -1.04 -13.55 -19.05
N LYS A 170 -1.56 -14.47 -18.24
CA LYS A 170 -1.92 -15.85 -18.64
C LYS A 170 -3.42 -16.11 -18.54
N GLY A 171 -4.19 -15.06 -18.25
CA GLY A 171 -5.64 -15.12 -18.08
C GLY A 171 -6.10 -15.29 -16.63
N GLY A 172 -5.19 -15.19 -15.67
CA GLY A 172 -5.46 -15.17 -14.24
C GLY A 172 -5.05 -13.84 -13.60
N HIS A 173 -5.11 -13.79 -12.26
CA HIS A 173 -4.69 -12.64 -11.47
C HIS A 173 -3.73 -13.06 -10.39
N PHE A 174 -2.77 -12.18 -10.08
CA PHE A 174 -1.94 -12.35 -8.90
C PHE A 174 -2.78 -12.24 -7.62
N PRO A 175 -2.51 -13.05 -6.59
CA PRO A 175 -3.23 -12.98 -5.32
C PRO A 175 -2.84 -11.68 -4.57
N ASN A 176 -3.78 -10.75 -4.45
CA ASN A 176 -3.57 -9.44 -3.82
C ASN A 176 -3.09 -9.54 -2.39
N ASP A 177 -3.64 -10.48 -1.61
CA ASP A 177 -3.26 -10.78 -0.23
C ASP A 177 -1.77 -11.12 -0.06
N LYS A 178 -1.12 -11.59 -1.12
CA LYS A 178 0.31 -11.88 -1.15
C LYS A 178 1.15 -10.75 -1.72
N VAL A 179 0.65 -10.08 -2.77
CA VAL A 179 1.42 -9.06 -3.51
C VAL A 179 1.37 -7.70 -2.80
N ILE A 180 0.18 -7.23 -2.41
CA ILE A 180 0.00 -5.89 -1.85
C ILE A 180 0.84 -5.64 -0.58
N PRO A 181 0.86 -6.54 0.44
CA PRO A 181 1.67 -6.31 1.63
C PRO A 181 3.18 -6.19 1.36
N LEU A 182 3.65 -6.75 0.25
CA LEU A 182 5.07 -6.71 -0.12
C LEU A 182 5.49 -5.39 -0.80
N ILE A 183 4.52 -4.68 -1.40
CA ILE A 183 4.77 -3.45 -2.18
C ILE A 183 4.15 -2.19 -1.55
N GLU A 184 3.32 -2.32 -0.52
CA GLU A 184 2.53 -1.22 0.06
C GLU A 184 3.39 -0.04 0.54
N GLY A 185 4.57 -0.29 1.10
CA GLY A 185 5.52 0.73 1.52
C GLY A 185 6.37 1.33 0.40
N GLU A 186 6.25 0.83 -0.83
CA GLU A 186 7.07 1.24 -1.96
C GLU A 186 6.41 2.36 -2.78
N LYS A 187 7.20 3.20 -3.43
CA LYS A 187 6.68 4.22 -4.36
C LYS A 187 5.84 3.63 -5.49
N LEU A 188 6.07 2.37 -5.82
CA LEU A 188 5.35 1.65 -6.84
C LEU A 188 3.85 1.51 -6.50
N PHE A 189 3.51 1.35 -5.21
CA PHE A 189 2.11 1.32 -4.78
C PHE A 189 1.37 2.61 -5.15
N SER A 190 2.08 3.74 -5.14
CA SER A 190 1.54 5.02 -5.58
C SER A 190 1.10 5.02 -7.05
N LEU A 191 1.82 4.29 -7.92
CA LEU A 191 1.47 4.14 -9.34
C LEU A 191 0.23 3.27 -9.50
N ILE A 192 0.07 2.22 -8.68
CA ILE A 192 -1.17 1.42 -8.66
C ILE A 192 -2.36 2.29 -8.29
N VAL A 193 -2.24 3.13 -7.26
CA VAL A 193 -3.32 4.05 -6.85
C VAL A 193 -3.69 4.99 -7.99
N LEU A 194 -2.71 5.57 -8.70
CA LEU A 194 -2.96 6.44 -9.85
C LEU A 194 -3.65 5.69 -10.99
N GLU A 195 -3.23 4.47 -11.30
CA GLU A 195 -3.89 3.66 -12.33
C GLU A 195 -5.30 3.25 -11.90
N SER A 196 -5.50 2.93 -10.62
CA SER A 196 -6.84 2.69 -10.07
C SER A 196 -7.76 3.88 -10.25
N LEU A 197 -7.29 5.12 -10.02
CA LEU A 197 -8.05 6.34 -10.29
C LEU A 197 -8.41 6.48 -11.78
N ASN A 198 -7.51 6.10 -12.70
CA ASN A 198 -7.82 6.08 -14.13
C ASN A 198 -8.94 5.09 -14.47
N GLN A 199 -8.96 3.92 -13.83
CA GLN A 199 -10.04 2.93 -14.00
C GLN A 199 -11.36 3.44 -13.38
N ILE A 200 -11.33 4.03 -12.19
CA ILE A 200 -12.49 4.64 -11.54
C ILE A 200 -13.07 5.76 -12.40
N LYS A 201 -12.22 6.59 -13.03
CA LYS A 201 -12.69 7.60 -13.99
C LYS A 201 -13.48 7.00 -15.16
N LYS A 202 -13.05 5.83 -15.66
CA LYS A 202 -13.81 5.11 -16.70
C LYS A 202 -15.13 4.61 -16.15
N PHE A 203 -15.15 4.08 -14.92
CA PHE A 203 -16.36 3.61 -14.26
C PHE A 203 -17.38 4.73 -14.06
N PHE A 204 -16.97 5.91 -13.59
CA PHE A 204 -17.86 7.06 -13.42
C PHE A 204 -18.54 7.51 -14.72
N LYS A 205 -17.93 7.30 -15.87
CA LYS A 205 -18.55 7.63 -17.18
C LYS A 205 -19.72 6.74 -17.56
N VAL A 206 -19.77 5.54 -17.01
CA VAL A 206 -20.80 4.52 -17.34
C VAL A 206 -21.65 4.15 -16.12
N LYS A 207 -21.36 4.69 -14.95
CA LYS A 207 -22.01 4.37 -13.68
C LYS A 207 -23.53 4.49 -13.73
N ASP A 208 -24.05 5.55 -14.38
CA ASP A 208 -25.49 5.76 -14.52
C ASP A 208 -26.13 4.72 -15.44
N GLU A 209 -25.45 4.33 -16.53
CA GLU A 209 -25.88 3.26 -17.43
C GLU A 209 -25.88 1.89 -16.75
N LEU A 210 -25.05 1.72 -15.72
CA LEU A 210 -24.99 0.52 -14.90
C LEU A 210 -26.06 0.47 -13.79
N GLY A 211 -26.95 1.46 -13.70
CA GLY A 211 -27.94 1.55 -12.63
C GLY A 211 -27.38 1.88 -11.27
N LEU A 212 -26.18 2.49 -11.21
CA LEU A 212 -25.44 2.80 -9.99
C LEU A 212 -25.41 4.31 -9.69
N SER A 213 -26.34 5.09 -10.26
CA SER A 213 -26.48 6.51 -10.00
C SER A 213 -26.61 6.80 -8.51
N GLY A 214 -25.88 7.81 -8.02
CA GLY A 214 -25.94 8.22 -6.61
C GLY A 214 -25.21 7.30 -5.61
N THR A 215 -24.70 6.13 -6.04
CA THR A 215 -23.95 5.25 -5.15
C THR A 215 -22.52 5.75 -4.90
N THR A 216 -21.95 5.43 -3.75
CA THR A 216 -20.53 5.71 -3.43
C THR A 216 -19.63 4.66 -4.08
N VAL A 217 -18.54 5.09 -4.71
CA VAL A 217 -17.47 4.20 -5.21
C VAL A 217 -16.28 4.28 -4.26
N TYR A 218 -15.96 3.18 -3.60
CA TYR A 218 -14.87 3.11 -2.64
C TYR A 218 -13.59 2.55 -3.28
N LEU A 219 -12.45 3.17 -2.93
CA LEU A 219 -11.11 2.72 -3.34
C LEU A 219 -10.28 2.42 -2.10
N ASN A 220 -9.68 1.24 -2.05
CA ASN A 220 -8.74 0.84 -1.02
C ASN A 220 -7.43 1.64 -1.14
N VAL A 221 -7.00 2.25 -0.03
CA VAL A 221 -5.76 3.01 0.07
C VAL A 221 -5.00 2.66 1.34
N SER A 222 -3.68 2.67 1.27
CA SER A 222 -2.87 2.42 2.46
C SER A 222 -2.79 3.65 3.35
N ALA A 223 -2.55 3.43 4.65
CA ALA A 223 -2.25 4.50 5.60
C ALA A 223 -1.07 5.36 5.14
N HIS A 224 -0.05 4.74 4.54
CA HIS A 224 1.09 5.44 3.98
C HIS A 224 0.67 6.42 2.88
N THR A 225 -0.25 6.03 2.00
CA THR A 225 -0.81 6.90 0.94
C THR A 225 -1.51 8.12 1.55
N ILE A 226 -2.32 7.94 2.59
CA ILE A 226 -3.05 9.03 3.25
C ILE A 226 -2.11 10.01 3.96
N MET A 227 -0.97 9.54 4.49
CA MET A 227 0.02 10.38 5.14
C MET A 227 0.76 11.32 4.17
N HIS A 228 0.76 11.01 2.87
CA HIS A 228 1.39 11.83 1.84
C HIS A 228 0.48 12.96 1.36
N GLN A 229 0.87 14.21 1.61
CA GLN A 229 0.09 15.40 1.21
C GLN A 229 -0.19 15.48 -0.30
N GLU A 230 0.71 14.98 -1.14
CA GLU A 230 0.52 14.95 -2.59
C GLU A 230 -0.66 14.07 -3.00
N PHE A 231 -0.86 12.93 -2.32
CA PHE A 231 -2.04 12.08 -2.58
C PHE A 231 -3.35 12.76 -2.20
N CYS A 232 -3.39 13.47 -1.08
CA CYS A 232 -4.57 14.28 -0.72
C CYS A 232 -4.91 15.31 -1.81
N LYS A 233 -3.91 15.93 -2.42
CA LYS A 233 -4.10 16.84 -3.55
C LYS A 233 -4.60 16.11 -4.81
N ILE A 234 -4.04 14.92 -5.09
CA ILE A 234 -4.44 14.09 -6.24
C ILE A 234 -5.91 13.69 -6.12
N PHE A 235 -6.33 13.15 -4.97
CA PHE A 235 -7.72 12.76 -4.73
C PHE A 235 -8.68 13.96 -4.81
N SER A 236 -8.32 15.09 -4.20
CA SER A 236 -9.14 16.31 -4.27
C SER A 236 -9.31 16.79 -5.71
N ARG A 237 -8.22 16.83 -6.47
CA ARG A 237 -8.24 17.20 -7.89
C ARG A 237 -9.03 16.20 -8.73
N PHE A 238 -8.87 14.91 -8.45
CA PHE A 238 -9.62 13.86 -9.13
C PHE A 238 -11.13 14.06 -9.04
N VAL A 239 -11.64 14.35 -7.85
CA VAL A 239 -13.06 14.61 -7.63
C VAL A 239 -13.51 15.90 -8.37
N GLU A 240 -12.74 17.00 -8.26
CA GLU A 240 -13.05 18.27 -8.92
C GLU A 240 -13.04 18.16 -10.45
N GLU A 241 -11.99 17.60 -11.05
CA GLU A 241 -11.82 17.53 -12.50
C GLU A 241 -12.80 16.57 -13.19
N ASN A 242 -13.31 15.59 -12.46
CA ASN A 242 -14.28 14.64 -13.01
C ASN A 242 -15.74 14.96 -12.64
N GLY A 243 -15.97 16.06 -11.91
CA GLY A 243 -17.33 16.50 -11.54
C GLY A 243 -18.06 15.52 -10.62
N ILE A 244 -17.30 14.75 -9.80
CA ILE A 244 -17.84 13.76 -8.88
C ILE A 244 -18.56 14.51 -7.74
N LYS A 245 -19.80 14.15 -7.48
CA LYS A 245 -20.61 14.79 -6.45
C LYS A 245 -20.17 14.36 -5.06
N GLU A 246 -20.57 15.15 -4.07
CA GLU A 246 -20.35 14.84 -2.66
C GLU A 246 -20.87 13.44 -2.32
N ASN A 247 -20.05 12.66 -1.61
CA ASN A 247 -20.32 11.29 -1.19
C ASN A 247 -20.43 10.23 -2.32
N GLU A 248 -20.16 10.57 -3.57
CA GLU A 248 -20.10 9.57 -4.64
C GLU A 248 -18.73 8.89 -4.78
N PHE A 249 -17.70 9.39 -4.09
CA PHE A 249 -16.39 8.76 -4.02
C PHE A 249 -15.94 8.63 -2.56
N GLY A 250 -15.36 7.47 -2.22
CA GLY A 250 -14.85 7.16 -0.90
C GLY A 250 -13.48 6.50 -0.95
N LEU A 251 -12.78 6.57 0.18
CA LEU A 251 -11.50 5.88 0.40
C LEU A 251 -11.68 4.92 1.58
N GLU A 252 -11.19 3.70 1.43
CA GLU A 252 -11.14 2.67 2.46
C GLU A 252 -9.73 2.55 3.01
N ILE A 253 -9.59 2.61 4.33
CA ILE A 253 -8.31 2.57 5.04
C ILE A 253 -8.36 1.37 5.98
N THR A 254 -7.41 0.44 5.82
CA THR A 254 -7.36 -0.75 6.68
C THR A 254 -6.97 -0.42 8.12
N GLU A 255 -7.59 -1.09 9.09
CA GLU A 255 -7.27 -0.98 10.53
C GLU A 255 -5.83 -1.40 10.83
N THR A 256 -5.33 -2.43 10.13
CA THR A 256 -4.00 -3.02 10.33
C THR A 256 -2.84 -2.09 9.97
N ALA A 257 -3.13 -1.02 9.24
CA ALA A 257 -2.15 -0.01 8.95
C ALA A 257 -1.79 0.80 10.21
N GLU A 258 -0.63 0.55 10.81
CA GLU A 258 -0.11 1.40 11.88
C GLU A 258 0.06 2.83 11.36
N LEU A 259 -0.89 3.70 11.73
CA LEU A 259 -0.76 5.14 11.53
C LEU A 259 0.26 5.66 12.55
N GLU A 260 1.52 5.79 12.12
CA GLU A 260 2.63 6.31 12.95
C GLU A 260 2.28 7.67 13.58
N ASP A 261 1.48 8.49 12.87
CA ASP A 261 0.99 9.78 13.35
C ASP A 261 -0.52 9.93 13.06
N THR A 262 -1.35 9.48 13.98
CA THR A 262 -2.82 9.55 13.91
C THR A 262 -3.32 10.98 13.73
N LYS A 263 -2.63 11.99 14.30
CA LYS A 263 -3.02 13.38 14.17
C LYS A 263 -2.83 13.88 12.73
N LYS A 264 -1.67 13.62 12.14
CA LYS A 264 -1.37 14.00 10.75
C LYS A 264 -2.30 13.28 9.77
N ALA A 265 -2.60 12.00 10.01
CA ALA A 265 -3.60 11.26 9.25
C ALA A 265 -4.98 11.92 9.36
N GLY A 266 -5.44 12.22 10.57
CA GLY A 266 -6.71 12.93 10.81
C GLY A 266 -6.82 14.26 10.05
N GLU A 267 -5.77 15.08 10.08
CA GLU A 267 -5.72 16.35 9.32
C GLU A 267 -5.79 16.13 7.79
N SER A 268 -5.22 15.05 7.29
CA SER A 268 -5.29 14.68 5.88
C SER A 268 -6.69 14.23 5.48
N LEU A 269 -7.29 13.36 6.29
CA LEU A 269 -8.65 12.85 6.08
C LEU A 269 -9.70 13.99 6.17
N GLU A 270 -9.56 14.91 7.13
CA GLU A 270 -10.43 16.10 7.22
C GLU A 270 -10.41 16.95 5.95
N ARG A 271 -9.24 17.09 5.32
CA ARG A 271 -9.13 17.81 4.04
C ARG A 271 -9.85 17.09 2.91
N LEU A 272 -9.82 15.76 2.87
CA LEU A 272 -10.51 14.94 1.88
C LEU A 272 -12.04 15.01 2.09
N LYS A 273 -12.51 14.89 3.34
CA LYS A 273 -13.93 15.04 3.68
C LYS A 273 -14.51 16.40 3.26
N LYS A 274 -13.77 17.50 3.45
CA LYS A 274 -14.17 18.83 2.97
C LYS A 274 -14.31 18.94 1.45
N ARG A 275 -13.83 17.93 0.71
CA ARG A 275 -13.99 17.79 -0.74
C ARG A 275 -15.09 16.81 -1.13
N GLY A 276 -15.90 16.36 -0.17
CA GLY A 276 -16.99 15.43 -0.38
C GLY A 276 -16.54 13.98 -0.57
N ILE A 277 -15.31 13.63 -0.14
CA ILE A 277 -14.80 12.25 -0.19
C ILE A 277 -15.17 11.56 1.12
N LYS A 278 -15.91 10.45 1.04
CA LYS A 278 -16.22 9.59 2.20
C LYS A 278 -14.98 8.85 2.68
N ILE A 279 -14.88 8.61 3.99
CA ILE A 279 -13.80 7.84 4.59
C ILE A 279 -14.39 6.62 5.28
N ALA A 280 -13.97 5.43 4.85
CA ALA A 280 -14.34 4.15 5.46
C ALA A 280 -13.14 3.55 6.20
N LEU A 281 -13.38 3.06 7.41
CA LEU A 281 -12.44 2.22 8.14
C LEU A 281 -12.74 0.77 7.82
N ASP A 282 -11.79 0.11 7.19
CA ASP A 282 -11.90 -1.26 6.70
C ASP A 282 -11.30 -2.29 7.65
N ASP A 283 -11.70 -3.56 7.49
CA ASP A 283 -11.25 -4.71 8.30
C ASP A 283 -11.47 -4.51 9.82
N PHE A 284 -12.52 -3.78 10.21
CA PHE A 284 -12.75 -3.47 11.62
C PHE A 284 -12.90 -4.73 12.47
N GLY A 285 -12.02 -4.87 13.47
CA GLY A 285 -11.96 -5.97 14.41
C GLY A 285 -10.96 -7.07 14.07
N ALA A 286 -10.25 -6.96 12.95
CA ALA A 286 -9.12 -7.84 12.62
C ALA A 286 -7.85 -7.48 13.40
N GLY A 287 -7.76 -6.26 13.95
CA GLY A 287 -6.57 -5.72 14.61
C GLY A 287 -6.80 -5.20 16.05
N TYR A 288 -5.86 -4.39 16.54
CA TYR A 288 -5.84 -3.88 17.91
C TYR A 288 -6.26 -2.41 18.08
N ALA A 289 -6.46 -1.66 17.00
CA ALA A 289 -6.58 -0.20 17.05
C ALA A 289 -8.01 0.34 16.81
N SER A 290 -8.97 -0.52 16.48
CA SER A 290 -10.30 -0.20 15.96
C SER A 290 -11.04 0.94 16.68
N LEU A 291 -11.26 0.85 17.98
CA LEU A 291 -11.98 1.86 18.76
C LEU A 291 -11.23 3.19 18.88
N LYS A 292 -9.89 3.15 18.84
CA LYS A 292 -9.08 4.37 18.84
C LYS A 292 -9.28 5.13 17.53
N TYR A 293 -9.32 4.45 16.40
CA TYR A 293 -9.50 5.09 15.09
C TYR A 293 -10.91 5.65 14.93
N ILE A 294 -11.94 4.96 15.41
CA ILE A 294 -13.31 5.51 15.45
C ILE A 294 -13.36 6.83 16.21
N ARG A 295 -12.63 6.96 17.32
CA ARG A 295 -12.60 8.16 18.14
C ARG A 295 -11.75 9.28 17.51
N ASP A 296 -10.60 8.95 16.95
CA ASP A 296 -9.52 9.91 16.64
C ASP A 296 -9.49 10.33 15.15
N LEU A 297 -10.14 9.55 14.27
CA LEU A 297 -10.17 9.83 12.84
C LEU A 297 -11.56 10.30 12.37
N PRO A 298 -11.63 11.21 11.40
CA PRO A 298 -12.89 11.71 10.86
C PRO A 298 -13.47 10.74 9.83
N ILE A 299 -13.87 9.54 10.28
CA ILE A 299 -14.49 8.51 9.44
C ILE A 299 -15.99 8.77 9.22
N ASP A 300 -16.57 8.14 8.20
CA ASP A 300 -17.99 8.13 7.87
C ASP A 300 -18.59 6.74 7.96
N VAL A 301 -17.78 5.71 7.69
CA VAL A 301 -18.20 4.33 7.54
C VAL A 301 -17.27 3.41 8.32
N VAL A 302 -17.82 2.37 8.94
CA VAL A 302 -17.10 1.26 9.55
C VAL A 302 -17.49 -0.03 8.81
N LYS A 303 -16.53 -0.72 8.21
CA LYS A 303 -16.73 -2.02 7.56
C LYS A 303 -16.31 -3.13 8.52
N LEU A 304 -17.27 -3.96 8.91
CA LEU A 304 -17.02 -5.13 9.76
C LEU A 304 -16.39 -6.25 8.95
N ASP A 305 -15.22 -6.71 9.38
CA ASP A 305 -14.51 -7.83 8.75
C ASP A 305 -15.39 -9.08 8.68
N ARG A 306 -15.25 -9.83 7.60
CA ARG A 306 -16.01 -11.08 7.33
C ARG A 306 -15.95 -12.11 8.46
N HIS A 307 -14.92 -12.06 9.32
CA HIS A 307 -14.80 -12.95 10.47
C HIS A 307 -15.98 -12.80 11.43
N PHE A 308 -16.50 -11.59 11.61
CA PHE A 308 -17.70 -11.33 12.41
C PHE A 308 -18.94 -11.96 11.77
N THR A 309 -19.11 -11.76 10.47
CA THR A 309 -20.27 -12.29 9.74
C THR A 309 -20.28 -13.82 9.73
N SER A 310 -19.15 -14.45 9.43
CA SER A 310 -19.04 -15.92 9.40
C SER A 310 -19.23 -16.58 10.77
N ASN A 311 -18.95 -15.87 11.86
CA ASN A 311 -19.12 -16.33 13.23
C ASN A 311 -20.32 -15.72 13.94
N ILE A 312 -21.26 -15.09 13.21
CA ILE A 312 -22.39 -14.34 13.77
C ILE A 312 -23.30 -15.19 14.68
N SER A 313 -23.33 -16.50 14.47
CA SER A 313 -24.14 -17.43 15.29
C SER A 313 -23.56 -17.66 16.70
N ASP A 314 -22.30 -17.27 16.96
CA ASP A 314 -21.72 -17.29 18.29
C ASP A 314 -22.26 -16.13 19.14
N PRO A 315 -22.78 -16.38 20.36
CA PRO A 315 -23.39 -15.35 21.20
C PRO A 315 -22.41 -14.21 21.60
N SER A 316 -21.10 -14.46 21.66
CA SER A 316 -20.11 -13.43 21.94
C SER A 316 -19.90 -12.54 20.75
N THR A 317 -19.81 -13.12 19.56
CA THR A 317 -19.67 -12.39 18.29
C THR A 317 -20.91 -11.52 18.02
N SER A 318 -22.13 -12.05 18.18
CA SER A 318 -23.37 -11.28 18.04
C SER A 318 -23.41 -10.08 18.99
N ARG A 319 -22.97 -10.23 20.25
CA ARG A 319 -22.91 -9.12 21.20
C ARG A 319 -21.90 -8.05 20.81
N LEU A 320 -20.75 -8.45 20.23
CA LEU A 320 -19.76 -7.49 19.73
C LEU A 320 -20.28 -6.71 18.52
N ILE A 321 -20.93 -7.41 17.57
CA ILE A 321 -21.57 -6.74 16.41
C ILE A 321 -22.60 -5.73 16.89
N LYS A 322 -23.47 -6.12 17.83
CA LYS A 322 -24.49 -5.23 18.42
C LYS A 322 -23.86 -4.02 19.09
N PHE A 323 -22.80 -4.23 19.87
CA PHE A 323 -22.06 -3.14 20.51
C PHE A 323 -21.48 -2.16 19.49
N VAL A 324 -20.84 -2.66 18.43
CA VAL A 324 -20.29 -1.81 17.36
C VAL A 324 -21.41 -1.05 16.63
N SER A 325 -22.52 -1.72 16.33
CA SER A 325 -23.69 -1.10 15.72
C SER A 325 -24.23 0.06 16.57
N ASP A 326 -24.36 -0.14 17.89
CA ASP A 326 -24.82 0.91 18.79
C ASP A 326 -23.85 2.11 18.83
N VAL A 327 -22.55 1.86 18.86
CA VAL A 327 -21.50 2.90 18.78
C VAL A 327 -21.57 3.67 17.46
N CYS A 328 -21.72 2.97 16.33
CA CYS A 328 -21.86 3.62 15.02
C CYS A 328 -23.10 4.50 14.97
N ALA A 329 -24.25 4.02 15.50
CA ALA A 329 -25.48 4.78 15.53
C ALA A 329 -25.36 6.05 16.40
N GLU A 330 -24.71 5.97 17.57
CA GLU A 330 -24.48 7.14 18.43
C GLU A 330 -23.54 8.17 17.80
N LEU A 331 -22.57 7.73 16.99
CA LEU A 331 -21.60 8.61 16.32
C LEU A 331 -22.04 9.04 14.92
N ASN A 332 -23.25 8.64 14.45
CA ASN A 332 -23.74 8.87 13.10
C ASN A 332 -22.81 8.30 12.02
N LEU A 333 -22.24 7.13 12.25
CA LEU A 333 -21.43 6.38 11.30
C LEU A 333 -22.28 5.33 10.61
N GLU A 334 -22.09 5.11 9.33
CA GLU A 334 -22.63 3.98 8.60
C GLU A 334 -21.85 2.71 9.00
N MET A 335 -22.53 1.56 9.10
CA MET A 335 -21.88 0.27 9.34
C MET A 335 -22.19 -0.67 8.17
N ILE A 336 -21.15 -1.25 7.56
CA ILE A 336 -21.24 -2.21 6.48
C ILE A 336 -20.76 -3.57 6.96
N GLY A 337 -21.58 -4.59 6.81
CA GLY A 337 -21.20 -5.98 7.11
C GLY A 337 -20.59 -6.64 5.87
N GLU A 338 -19.41 -7.24 6.03
CA GLU A 338 -18.72 -7.92 4.95
C GLU A 338 -18.87 -9.43 4.97
N GLY A 339 -18.68 -10.04 3.78
CA GLY A 339 -18.64 -11.49 3.63
C GLY A 339 -19.97 -12.17 3.95
N ILE A 340 -21.12 -11.53 3.67
CA ILE A 340 -22.44 -12.14 3.83
C ILE A 340 -22.62 -13.20 2.73
N GLU A 341 -22.67 -14.48 3.11
CA GLU A 341 -22.79 -15.61 2.19
C GLU A 341 -24.13 -16.34 2.27
N THR A 342 -24.90 -16.13 3.36
CA THR A 342 -26.17 -16.80 3.58
C THR A 342 -27.28 -15.84 4.00
N GLU A 343 -28.56 -16.18 3.69
CA GLU A 343 -29.74 -15.45 4.16
C GLU A 343 -29.82 -15.39 5.70
N LYS A 344 -29.31 -16.42 6.39
CA LYS A 344 -29.26 -16.43 7.84
C LYS A 344 -28.33 -15.33 8.37
N GLU A 345 -27.13 -15.20 7.83
CA GLU A 345 -26.19 -14.14 8.19
C GLU A 345 -26.78 -12.77 7.93
N LYS A 346 -27.37 -12.57 6.74
CA LYS A 346 -28.05 -11.32 6.37
C LYS A 346 -29.10 -10.93 7.40
N ASN A 347 -30.02 -11.85 7.75
CA ASN A 347 -31.10 -11.59 8.68
C ASN A 347 -30.56 -11.26 10.09
N MET A 348 -29.55 -11.99 10.56
CA MET A 348 -28.93 -11.72 11.84
C MET A 348 -28.20 -10.37 11.86
N MET A 349 -27.53 -9.95 10.75
CA MET A 349 -26.93 -8.61 10.65
C MET A 349 -27.99 -7.52 10.79
N ILE A 350 -29.12 -7.66 10.11
CA ILE A 350 -30.27 -6.72 10.23
C ILE A 350 -30.78 -6.65 11.68
N GLU A 351 -31.00 -7.81 12.32
CA GLU A 351 -31.47 -7.88 13.73
C GLU A 351 -30.48 -7.20 14.70
N LEU A 352 -29.17 -7.26 14.40
CA LEU A 352 -28.12 -6.63 15.22
C LEU A 352 -27.91 -5.13 14.88
N GLY A 353 -28.64 -4.60 13.87
CA GLY A 353 -28.64 -3.19 13.50
C GLY A 353 -27.62 -2.83 12.40
N CYS A 354 -26.99 -3.81 11.75
CA CYS A 354 -26.20 -3.58 10.54
C CYS A 354 -27.14 -3.65 9.34
N LEU A 355 -27.41 -2.48 8.75
CA LEU A 355 -28.41 -2.34 7.68
C LEU A 355 -27.79 -2.31 6.28
N THR A 356 -26.48 -2.16 6.17
CA THR A 356 -25.76 -2.18 4.89
C THR A 356 -24.79 -3.36 4.88
N GLY A 357 -24.63 -4.02 3.74
CA GLY A 357 -23.72 -5.16 3.65
C GLY A 357 -23.29 -5.51 2.24
N GLN A 358 -22.22 -6.30 2.18
CA GLN A 358 -21.69 -6.89 0.94
C GLN A 358 -21.32 -8.36 1.16
N GLY A 359 -21.39 -9.16 0.12
CA GLY A 359 -21.01 -10.56 0.18
C GLY A 359 -21.52 -11.36 -1.01
N PHE A 360 -21.07 -12.60 -1.12
CA PHE A 360 -21.36 -13.48 -2.24
C PHE A 360 -22.84 -13.90 -2.32
N LEU A 361 -23.59 -13.77 -1.25
CA LEU A 361 -25.04 -13.96 -1.27
C LEU A 361 -25.71 -13.00 -2.27
N MET A 362 -25.22 -11.75 -2.36
CA MET A 362 -25.88 -10.69 -3.12
C MET A 362 -25.16 -10.39 -4.44
N HIS A 363 -23.83 -10.29 -4.41
CA HIS A 363 -23.04 -9.97 -5.60
C HIS A 363 -21.58 -10.40 -5.43
N MET A 364 -21.01 -11.04 -6.44
CA MET A 364 -19.59 -11.30 -6.53
C MET A 364 -18.86 -10.11 -7.19
N PRO A 365 -17.59 -9.85 -6.83
CA PRO A 365 -16.80 -8.85 -7.55
C PRO A 365 -16.80 -9.10 -9.05
N SER A 366 -17.28 -8.14 -9.85
CA SER A 366 -17.48 -8.26 -11.30
C SER A 366 -16.81 -7.10 -12.04
N PHE A 367 -16.33 -7.33 -13.26
CA PHE A 367 -15.81 -6.27 -14.13
C PHE A 367 -16.95 -5.46 -14.75
N ILE A 368 -16.66 -4.24 -15.23
CA ILE A 368 -17.65 -3.35 -15.86
C ILE A 368 -18.43 -4.08 -16.96
N GLU A 369 -17.74 -4.87 -17.78
CA GLU A 369 -18.37 -5.57 -18.91
C GLU A 369 -19.36 -6.65 -18.46
N ASP A 370 -19.12 -7.27 -17.32
CA ASP A 370 -20.01 -8.29 -16.77
C ASP A 370 -21.22 -7.65 -16.09
N ILE A 371 -21.03 -6.53 -15.37
CA ILE A 371 -22.13 -5.73 -14.81
C ILE A 371 -23.07 -5.24 -15.92
N LYS A 372 -22.52 -4.83 -17.09
CA LYS A 372 -23.34 -4.45 -18.26
C LYS A 372 -24.18 -5.61 -18.78
N LYS A 373 -23.65 -6.83 -18.80
CA LYS A 373 -24.40 -8.02 -19.22
C LYS A 373 -25.52 -8.34 -18.24
N GLU A 374 -25.23 -8.33 -16.92
CA GLU A 374 -26.24 -8.54 -15.88
C GLU A 374 -27.45 -7.63 -16.06
N ASN A 375 -27.23 -6.34 -16.34
CA ASN A 375 -28.30 -5.37 -16.54
C ASN A 375 -29.08 -5.54 -17.87
N ASN A 376 -28.50 -6.19 -18.86
CA ASN A 376 -29.19 -6.44 -20.14
C ASN A 376 -30.01 -7.75 -20.15
N ASP A 377 -29.66 -8.68 -19.26
CA ASP A 377 -30.30 -10.00 -19.15
C ASP A 377 -31.45 -10.04 -18.11
N GLY A 378 -31.61 -8.98 -17.29
CA GLY A 378 -32.64 -8.80 -16.26
C GLY A 378 -33.72 -7.83 -16.68
#